data_f65e940eeb3394933024102e8f1f9d6e
#
_entry.id   f65e940eeb3394933024102e8f1f9d6e
#
_cell.length_a   1.000
_cell.length_b   1.000
_cell.length_c   1.000
_cell.angle_alpha   90.00
_cell.angle_beta   90.00
_cell.angle_gamma   90.00
#
_symmetry.space_group_name_H-M   'P 1'
#
loop_
_entity.id
_entity.type
_entity.pdbx_description
1 polymer ?
#
loop_
_entity_poly.entity_id
_entity_poly.type
_entity_poly.pdbx_seq_one_letter_code
_entity_poly.pdbx_strand_id
1 'polypeptide(L)'
;MNRFRTCFLYVFVFLSIAIPACAGEITVIDSLGRSVAVPASPERIIGSGSGALRLIVYLQAQDRVVAVDSAERRVPGLAVLTSARPYSIANPQFQDLPVFGEFRGMDNPELIAGLAPQPQVIFKVSPLSGPHPDQITAKTGIPVVGLEYGNLTDKREEFYSSLRLMGKILGKAERAEEVIAFFEGHLAELAARAADIPGGRRPSCYIGGVASRGAHGFTSTEPGYPPFVYTGAKNVAAAPGEKTSAVVQVSKEKLLEWDPDILFVDLSTTTAGEQANSLHQLRHDPVFSALAAVREGRIWGVLPYNSYTINYGSVLANGYFVGKVLCPERFEDVDPAAKADEIFTFLVGKPVFSVMNEGFSGRVFSKIVLEE
;
A
#
# COMPACT_ATOMS: atom_id res chain seq x y z
N MET A 1 -76.59 -39.10 -24.81
CA MET A 1 -76.11 -39.09 -23.39
C MET A 1 -74.61 -38.99 -23.36
N ASN A 2 -74.10 -37.81 -23.37
CA ASN A 2 -72.62 -37.59 -23.34
C ASN A 2 -72.24 -37.04 -21.96
N ARG A 3 -71.42 -37.81 -21.23
CA ARG A 3 -70.83 -37.39 -19.96
C ARG A 3 -69.47 -36.75 -20.20
N PHE A 4 -69.35 -35.41 -20.04
CA PHE A 4 -68.08 -34.74 -19.97
C PHE A 4 -67.46 -34.97 -18.58
N ARG A 5 -66.30 -35.56 -18.52
CA ARG A 5 -65.42 -35.65 -17.33
C ARG A 5 -64.48 -34.48 -17.35
N THR A 6 -64.67 -33.51 -16.44
CA THR A 6 -63.76 -32.39 -16.22
C THR A 6 -62.62 -32.88 -15.32
N CYS A 7 -61.40 -32.94 -15.89
CA CYS A 7 -60.17 -33.18 -15.09
C CYS A 7 -59.69 -31.85 -14.52
N PHE A 8 -59.68 -31.71 -13.20
CA PHE A 8 -59.02 -30.62 -12.49
C PHE A 8 -57.53 -30.95 -12.33
N LEU A 9 -56.67 -30.14 -12.98
CA LEU A 9 -55.23 -30.20 -12.83
C LEU A 9 -54.82 -29.32 -11.65
N TYR A 10 -54.43 -29.92 -10.51
CA TYR A 10 -53.84 -29.18 -9.40
C TYR A 10 -52.40 -28.90 -9.70
N VAL A 11 -52.05 -27.60 -9.96
CA VAL A 11 -50.68 -27.11 -10.05
C VAL A 11 -50.18 -26.81 -8.62
N PHE A 12 -49.31 -27.64 -8.10
CA PHE A 12 -48.58 -27.36 -6.86
C PHE A 12 -47.44 -26.40 -7.17
N VAL A 13 -47.58 -25.12 -6.79
CA VAL A 13 -46.50 -24.14 -6.77
C VAL A 13 -45.64 -24.39 -5.52
N PHE A 14 -44.47 -25.00 -5.71
CA PHE A 14 -43.47 -25.07 -4.66
C PHE A 14 -42.85 -23.67 -4.47
N LEU A 15 -43.26 -22.95 -3.45
CA LEU A 15 -42.62 -21.72 -3.00
C LEU A 15 -41.31 -22.11 -2.27
N SER A 16 -40.17 -22.06 -2.98
CA SER A 16 -38.88 -22.26 -2.34
C SER A 16 -38.58 -21.04 -1.45
N ILE A 17 -38.82 -21.20 -0.16
CA ILE A 17 -38.36 -20.25 0.86
C ILE A 17 -36.83 -20.42 0.94
N ALA A 18 -36.08 -19.49 0.33
CA ALA A 18 -34.66 -19.38 0.57
C ALA A 18 -34.45 -18.94 2.03
N ILE A 19 -34.14 -19.90 2.90
CA ILE A 19 -33.69 -19.62 4.27
C ILE A 19 -32.33 -18.94 4.11
N PRO A 20 -32.14 -17.70 4.57
CA PRO A 20 -30.81 -17.10 4.56
C PRO A 20 -29.89 -18.00 5.39
N ALA A 21 -28.86 -18.56 4.78
CA ALA A 21 -27.84 -19.29 5.50
C ALA A 21 -27.26 -18.35 6.55
N CYS A 22 -27.54 -18.58 7.81
CA CYS A 22 -26.91 -17.86 8.91
C CYS A 22 -25.44 -18.23 8.81
N ALA A 23 -24.59 -17.30 8.30
CA ALA A 23 -23.16 -17.50 8.28
C ALA A 23 -22.74 -17.81 9.72
N GLY A 24 -22.10 -18.98 9.94
CA GLY A 24 -21.65 -19.38 11.27
C GLY A 24 -20.73 -18.33 11.86
N GLU A 25 -20.69 -18.24 13.17
CA GLU A 25 -19.75 -17.38 13.89
C GLU A 25 -18.44 -18.14 14.08
N ILE A 26 -17.32 -17.45 13.93
CA ILE A 26 -15.98 -17.98 14.24
C ILE A 26 -15.30 -17.11 15.29
N THR A 27 -14.51 -17.75 16.13
CA THR A 27 -13.67 -17.03 17.10
C THR A 27 -12.24 -16.96 16.57
N VAL A 28 -11.64 -15.77 16.63
CA VAL A 28 -10.27 -15.51 16.21
C VAL A 28 -9.51 -14.79 17.32
N ILE A 29 -8.19 -14.94 17.31
CA ILE A 29 -7.29 -14.15 18.16
C ILE A 29 -6.70 -13.04 17.25
N ASP A 30 -6.88 -11.80 17.67
CA ASP A 30 -6.39 -10.64 16.94
C ASP A 30 -4.98 -10.21 17.37
N SER A 31 -4.43 -9.17 16.74
CA SER A 31 -3.07 -8.68 17.02
C SER A 31 -2.86 -8.13 18.44
N LEU A 32 -3.94 -7.83 19.17
CA LEU A 32 -3.90 -7.45 20.59
C LEU A 32 -4.00 -8.65 21.53
N GLY A 33 -4.06 -9.88 21.01
CA GLY A 33 -4.27 -11.10 21.78
C GLY A 33 -5.70 -11.28 22.28
N ARG A 34 -6.67 -10.51 21.76
CA ARG A 34 -8.08 -10.60 22.15
C ARG A 34 -8.79 -11.74 21.40
N SER A 35 -9.64 -12.45 22.10
CA SER A 35 -10.57 -13.41 21.50
C SER A 35 -11.80 -12.66 20.98
N VAL A 36 -11.97 -12.63 19.66
CA VAL A 36 -13.03 -11.86 18.98
C VAL A 36 -13.94 -12.83 18.22
N ALA A 37 -15.22 -12.83 18.54
CA ALA A 37 -16.24 -13.56 17.80
C ALA A 37 -16.71 -12.71 16.61
N VAL A 38 -16.66 -13.27 15.40
CA VAL A 38 -17.01 -12.59 14.15
C VAL A 38 -17.84 -13.49 13.24
N PRO A 39 -18.72 -12.94 12.40
CA PRO A 39 -19.39 -13.73 11.37
C PRO A 39 -18.36 -14.37 10.42
N ALA A 40 -18.57 -15.62 10.03
CA ALA A 40 -17.80 -16.24 8.97
C ALA A 40 -18.21 -15.64 7.61
N SER A 41 -17.23 -15.27 6.79
CA SER A 41 -17.43 -14.68 5.45
C SER A 41 -18.39 -13.48 5.44
N PRO A 42 -18.13 -12.43 6.23
CA PRO A 42 -19.00 -11.26 6.27
C PRO A 42 -19.11 -10.61 4.89
N GLU A 43 -20.31 -10.18 4.51
CA GLU A 43 -20.58 -9.51 3.23
C GLU A 43 -20.44 -7.97 3.31
N ARG A 44 -20.43 -7.42 4.52
CA ARG A 44 -20.33 -5.97 4.77
C ARG A 44 -19.23 -5.71 5.78
N ILE A 45 -18.22 -4.99 5.34
CA ILE A 45 -17.01 -4.72 6.12
C ILE A 45 -16.62 -3.26 6.02
N ILE A 46 -15.84 -2.79 6.98
CA ILE A 46 -15.05 -1.57 6.88
C ILE A 46 -13.61 -1.84 7.28
N GLY A 47 -12.69 -1.08 6.66
CA GLY A 47 -11.28 -1.08 6.99
C GLY A 47 -10.91 0.23 7.67
N SER A 48 -10.51 0.18 8.93
CA SER A 48 -10.08 1.33 9.73
C SER A 48 -8.57 1.40 9.87
N GLY A 49 -8.05 2.60 9.87
CA GLY A 49 -6.62 2.87 10.01
C GLY A 49 -5.84 2.77 8.70
N SER A 50 -4.62 3.33 8.75
CA SER A 50 -3.80 3.48 7.56
C SER A 50 -3.45 2.12 6.93
N GLY A 51 -3.94 1.87 5.72
CA GLY A 51 -3.64 0.67 4.95
C GLY A 51 -4.64 -0.49 5.09
N ALA A 52 -5.62 -0.43 6.02
CA ALA A 52 -6.61 -1.50 6.17
C ALA A 52 -7.37 -1.79 4.87
N LEU A 53 -7.82 -0.75 4.19
CA LEU A 53 -8.54 -0.87 2.92
C LEU A 53 -7.67 -1.49 1.81
N ARG A 54 -6.36 -1.22 1.81
CA ARG A 54 -5.40 -1.87 0.88
C ARG A 54 -5.33 -3.37 1.09
N LEU A 55 -5.29 -3.85 2.35
CA LEU A 55 -5.28 -5.29 2.64
C LEU A 55 -6.58 -5.96 2.20
N ILE A 56 -7.74 -5.28 2.37
CA ILE A 56 -9.03 -5.76 1.88
C ILE A 56 -8.99 -5.93 0.34
N VAL A 57 -8.42 -4.96 -0.39
CA VAL A 57 -8.29 -5.04 -1.85
C VAL A 57 -7.34 -6.17 -2.28
N TYR A 58 -6.21 -6.38 -1.59
CA TYR A 58 -5.31 -7.50 -1.87
C TYR A 58 -5.98 -8.85 -1.73
N LEU A 59 -6.93 -8.97 -0.80
CA LEU A 59 -7.75 -10.16 -0.61
C LEU A 59 -8.97 -10.23 -1.53
N GLN A 60 -9.12 -9.30 -2.49
CA GLN A 60 -10.26 -9.25 -3.41
C GLN A 60 -11.61 -9.24 -2.69
N ALA A 61 -11.72 -8.41 -1.64
CA ALA A 61 -12.94 -8.23 -0.87
C ALA A 61 -13.46 -6.78 -0.91
N GLN A 62 -13.00 -5.97 -1.86
CA GLN A 62 -13.37 -4.56 -2.05
C GLN A 62 -14.87 -4.35 -2.24
N ASP A 63 -15.57 -5.29 -2.85
CA ASP A 63 -17.01 -5.19 -3.12
C ASP A 63 -17.87 -5.31 -1.84
N ARG A 64 -17.26 -5.76 -0.73
CA ARG A 64 -17.89 -5.87 0.59
C ARG A 64 -17.73 -4.60 1.44
N VAL A 65 -16.95 -3.64 0.98
CA VAL A 65 -16.71 -2.39 1.73
C VAL A 65 -17.93 -1.50 1.66
N VAL A 66 -18.48 -1.13 2.82
CA VAL A 66 -19.73 -0.32 2.90
C VAL A 66 -19.48 1.12 3.32
N ALA A 67 -18.31 1.43 3.87
CA ALA A 67 -17.92 2.79 4.23
C ALA A 67 -16.39 2.89 4.30
N VAL A 68 -15.86 4.12 4.23
CA VAL A 68 -14.42 4.42 4.23
C VAL A 68 -14.11 5.51 5.25
N ASP A 69 -12.84 5.72 5.56
CA ASP A 69 -12.41 6.89 6.34
C ASP A 69 -12.19 8.13 5.46
N SER A 70 -11.93 9.28 6.09
CA SER A 70 -11.80 10.56 5.38
C SER A 70 -10.63 10.62 4.39
N ALA A 71 -9.62 9.73 4.51
CA ALA A 71 -8.49 9.68 3.57
C ALA A 71 -8.88 9.25 2.15
N GLU A 72 -9.99 8.53 1.99
CA GLU A 72 -10.47 8.07 0.69
C GLU A 72 -11.31 9.12 -0.05
N ARG A 73 -11.73 10.18 0.64
CA ARG A 73 -12.43 11.30 -0.01
C ARG A 73 -11.51 12.06 -0.94
N ARG A 74 -12.04 12.41 -2.11
CA ARG A 74 -11.34 13.29 -3.03
C ARG A 74 -11.27 14.70 -2.44
N VAL A 75 -10.05 15.19 -2.20
CA VAL A 75 -9.80 16.56 -1.79
C VAL A 75 -9.30 17.33 -3.02
N PRO A 76 -10.03 18.37 -3.49
CA PRO A 76 -9.56 19.20 -4.59
C PRO A 76 -8.16 19.77 -4.30
N GLY A 77 -7.25 19.69 -5.27
CA GLY A 77 -5.85 20.14 -5.12
C GLY A 77 -4.89 19.12 -4.48
N LEU A 78 -5.37 17.98 -3.96
CA LEU A 78 -4.54 16.92 -3.42
C LEU A 78 -4.57 15.63 -4.28
N ALA A 79 -4.89 15.75 -5.56
CA ALA A 79 -4.97 14.62 -6.50
C ALA A 79 -3.69 13.75 -6.51
N VAL A 80 -2.53 14.36 -6.27
CA VAL A 80 -1.25 13.64 -6.23
C VAL A 80 -1.16 12.63 -5.08
N LEU A 81 -1.83 12.89 -3.95
CA LEU A 81 -1.86 11.92 -2.83
C LEU A 81 -2.65 10.66 -3.21
N THR A 82 -3.71 10.79 -4.02
CA THR A 82 -4.44 9.64 -4.55
C THR A 82 -3.66 8.93 -5.64
N SER A 83 -2.87 9.64 -6.44
CA SER A 83 -2.00 9.05 -7.48
C SER A 83 -0.90 8.14 -6.93
N ALA A 84 -0.60 8.21 -5.63
CA ALA A 84 0.36 7.32 -4.96
C ALA A 84 -0.29 6.06 -4.35
N ARG A 85 -1.60 5.83 -4.53
CA ARG A 85 -2.35 4.72 -3.91
C ARG A 85 -2.97 3.80 -4.95
N PRO A 86 -2.26 2.75 -5.41
CA PRO A 86 -2.76 1.83 -6.45
C PRO A 86 -4.16 1.27 -6.16
N TYR A 87 -4.42 0.87 -4.90
CA TYR A 87 -5.71 0.30 -4.51
C TYR A 87 -6.88 1.29 -4.67
N SER A 88 -6.65 2.58 -4.40
CA SER A 88 -7.68 3.63 -4.53
C SER A 88 -7.92 3.99 -6.01
N ILE A 89 -6.85 4.03 -6.82
CA ILE A 89 -6.96 4.23 -8.28
C ILE A 89 -7.74 3.08 -8.92
N ALA A 90 -7.47 1.84 -8.51
CA ALA A 90 -8.15 0.66 -9.02
C ALA A 90 -9.63 0.61 -8.63
N ASN A 91 -10.01 1.25 -7.51
CA ASN A 91 -11.34 1.21 -6.91
C ASN A 91 -11.90 2.63 -6.67
N PRO A 92 -12.19 3.40 -7.74
CA PRO A 92 -12.64 4.79 -7.61
C PRO A 92 -13.97 4.94 -6.86
N GLN A 93 -14.79 3.88 -6.81
CA GLN A 93 -16.05 3.84 -6.06
C GLN A 93 -15.91 4.08 -4.56
N PHE A 94 -14.71 3.88 -3.98
CA PHE A 94 -14.48 4.17 -2.57
C PHE A 94 -14.73 5.64 -2.21
N GLN A 95 -14.54 6.56 -3.16
CA GLN A 95 -14.73 7.99 -2.97
C GLN A 95 -16.21 8.38 -2.77
N ASP A 96 -17.12 7.51 -3.19
CA ASP A 96 -18.58 7.73 -3.14
C ASP A 96 -19.22 7.07 -1.90
N LEU A 97 -18.45 6.24 -1.17
CA LEU A 97 -18.94 5.55 0.03
C LEU A 97 -19.11 6.53 1.22
N PRO A 98 -20.03 6.24 2.16
CA PRO A 98 -20.15 6.99 3.40
C PRO A 98 -18.84 7.04 4.18
N VAL A 99 -18.59 8.13 4.89
CA VAL A 99 -17.43 8.27 5.78
C VAL A 99 -17.83 7.89 7.19
N PHE A 100 -17.07 6.96 7.80
CA PHE A 100 -17.30 6.48 9.16
C PHE A 100 -16.40 7.14 10.23
N GLY A 101 -15.42 7.92 9.84
CA GLY A 101 -14.48 8.56 10.75
C GLY A 101 -13.35 9.26 10.02
N GLU A 102 -12.46 9.87 10.80
CA GLU A 102 -11.27 10.50 10.28
C GLU A 102 -10.16 9.48 9.99
N PHE A 103 -9.20 9.89 9.15
CA PHE A 103 -8.07 9.05 8.77
C PHE A 103 -7.21 8.61 9.97
N ARG A 104 -6.35 7.60 9.75
CA ARG A 104 -5.44 7.03 10.75
C ARG A 104 -6.14 6.41 11.97
N GLY A 105 -7.31 5.79 11.77
CA GLY A 105 -7.99 5.04 12.81
C GLY A 105 -8.73 5.91 13.82
N MET A 106 -8.96 7.19 13.51
CA MET A 106 -9.81 8.09 14.30
C MET A 106 -11.28 7.82 13.98
N ASP A 107 -11.70 6.62 14.37
CA ASP A 107 -13.06 6.12 14.13
C ASP A 107 -14.09 6.92 14.93
N ASN A 108 -15.27 7.12 14.33
CA ASN A 108 -16.41 7.73 15.00
C ASN A 108 -17.51 6.67 15.22
N PRO A 109 -17.69 6.16 16.46
CA PRO A 109 -18.67 5.12 16.73
C PRO A 109 -20.12 5.52 16.41
N GLU A 110 -20.47 6.81 16.53
CA GLU A 110 -21.81 7.29 16.22
C GLU A 110 -22.07 7.24 14.69
N LEU A 111 -21.08 7.64 13.88
CA LEU A 111 -21.18 7.51 12.42
C LEU A 111 -21.24 6.04 12.01
N ILE A 112 -20.42 5.16 12.63
CA ILE A 112 -20.43 3.72 12.35
C ILE A 112 -21.80 3.11 12.70
N ALA A 113 -22.36 3.44 13.85
CA ALA A 113 -23.68 2.95 14.26
C ALA A 113 -24.82 3.42 13.34
N GLY A 114 -24.64 4.61 12.74
CA GLY A 114 -25.60 5.20 11.80
C GLY A 114 -25.50 4.70 10.35
N LEU A 115 -24.51 3.85 10.02
CA LEU A 115 -24.37 3.34 8.65
C LEU A 115 -25.56 2.46 8.24
N ALA A 116 -26.02 2.62 7.02
CA ALA A 116 -27.07 1.79 6.41
C ALA A 116 -26.64 1.40 4.98
N PRO A 117 -26.26 0.15 4.73
CA PRO A 117 -26.26 -0.98 5.69
C PRO A 117 -25.09 -0.92 6.69
N GLN A 118 -25.33 -1.46 7.89
CA GLN A 118 -24.27 -1.56 8.90
C GLN A 118 -23.22 -2.62 8.50
N PRO A 119 -21.91 -2.38 8.81
CA PRO A 119 -20.89 -3.42 8.67
C PRO A 119 -21.10 -4.54 9.66
N GLN A 120 -20.62 -5.73 9.32
CA GLN A 120 -20.68 -6.94 10.16
C GLN A 120 -19.36 -7.15 10.92
N VAL A 121 -18.26 -6.57 10.43
CA VAL A 121 -16.95 -6.58 11.07
C VAL A 121 -16.15 -5.34 10.67
N ILE A 122 -15.30 -4.87 11.57
CA ILE A 122 -14.34 -3.79 11.36
C ILE A 122 -12.94 -4.39 11.44
N PHE A 123 -12.14 -4.24 10.38
CA PHE A 123 -10.71 -4.54 10.38
C PHE A 123 -9.93 -3.28 10.72
N LYS A 124 -9.27 -3.25 11.88
CA LYS A 124 -8.57 -2.06 12.36
C LYS A 124 -7.06 -2.26 12.41
N VAL A 125 -6.36 -1.62 11.48
CA VAL A 125 -4.89 -1.57 11.46
C VAL A 125 -4.37 -0.57 12.47
N SER A 126 -3.25 -0.89 13.12
CA SER A 126 -2.71 -0.10 14.26
C SER A 126 -3.80 0.13 15.31
N PRO A 127 -4.30 -0.92 15.93
CA PRO A 127 -5.58 -0.93 16.64
C PRO A 127 -5.62 -0.01 17.85
N LEU A 128 -4.47 0.44 18.33
CA LEU A 128 -4.35 1.42 19.43
C LEU A 128 -4.34 2.88 18.94
N SER A 129 -4.44 3.10 17.63
CA SER A 129 -4.60 4.45 17.08
C SER A 129 -6.08 4.86 17.12
N GLY A 130 -6.38 6.00 17.74
CA GLY A 130 -7.76 6.46 17.97
C GLY A 130 -8.51 5.63 19.02
N PRO A 131 -9.85 5.49 18.91
CA PRO A 131 -10.65 4.73 19.87
C PRO A 131 -10.22 3.26 19.94
N HIS A 132 -10.14 2.71 21.15
CA HIS A 132 -9.82 1.30 21.36
C HIS A 132 -10.88 0.40 20.73
N PRO A 133 -10.51 -0.74 20.12
CA PRO A 133 -11.45 -1.69 19.50
C PRO A 133 -12.63 -2.07 20.40
N ASP A 134 -12.39 -2.35 21.69
CA ASP A 134 -13.47 -2.70 22.62
C ASP A 134 -14.46 -1.55 22.86
N GLN A 135 -13.98 -0.31 22.83
CA GLN A 135 -14.86 0.88 22.96
C GLN A 135 -15.76 1.02 21.71
N ILE A 136 -15.21 0.75 20.52
CA ILE A 136 -16.00 0.77 19.28
C ILE A 136 -17.04 -0.33 19.34
N THR A 137 -16.65 -1.57 19.69
CA THR A 137 -17.58 -2.70 19.81
C THR A 137 -18.67 -2.44 20.85
N ALA A 138 -18.30 -1.90 22.02
CA ALA A 138 -19.29 -1.60 23.08
C ALA A 138 -20.33 -0.56 22.65
N LYS A 139 -19.95 0.43 21.82
CA LYS A 139 -20.85 1.47 21.34
C LYS A 139 -21.68 1.08 20.12
N THR A 140 -21.15 0.22 19.27
CA THR A 140 -21.77 -0.10 17.97
C THR A 140 -22.39 -1.49 17.90
N GLY A 141 -21.99 -2.39 18.79
CA GLY A 141 -22.32 -3.82 18.73
C GLY A 141 -21.56 -4.59 17.63
N ILE A 142 -20.67 -3.92 16.88
CA ILE A 142 -19.96 -4.50 15.76
C ILE A 142 -18.58 -4.99 16.22
N PRO A 143 -18.19 -6.25 15.94
CA PRO A 143 -16.88 -6.76 16.31
C PRO A 143 -15.76 -6.03 15.55
N VAL A 144 -14.70 -5.69 16.28
CA VAL A 144 -13.49 -5.03 15.73
C VAL A 144 -12.30 -5.97 15.88
N VAL A 145 -11.68 -6.30 14.77
CA VAL A 145 -10.49 -7.17 14.71
C VAL A 145 -9.25 -6.28 14.55
N GLY A 146 -8.36 -6.31 15.53
CA GLY A 146 -7.08 -5.61 15.49
C GLY A 146 -6.07 -6.31 14.58
N LEU A 147 -5.33 -5.51 13.79
CA LEU A 147 -4.34 -5.98 12.84
C LEU A 147 -3.05 -5.17 12.96
N GLU A 148 -1.91 -5.83 12.81
CA GLU A 148 -0.65 -5.15 12.58
C GLU A 148 -0.40 -5.00 11.08
N TYR A 149 0.10 -3.82 10.66
CA TYR A 149 0.35 -3.59 9.24
C TYR A 149 1.62 -4.29 8.77
N GLY A 150 2.67 -4.25 9.59
CA GLY A 150 3.97 -4.79 9.26
C GLY A 150 4.70 -4.03 8.15
N ASN A 151 5.68 -4.69 7.56
CA ASN A 151 6.42 -4.22 6.39
C ASN A 151 6.99 -5.43 5.60
N LEU A 152 7.75 -5.17 4.53
CA LEU A 152 8.39 -6.24 3.75
C LEU A 152 9.87 -6.48 4.15
N THR A 153 10.30 -6.02 5.32
CA THR A 153 11.66 -6.23 5.84
C THR A 153 11.65 -7.01 7.15
N ASP A 154 11.79 -6.34 8.27
CA ASP A 154 11.91 -6.91 9.61
C ASP A 154 10.56 -7.29 10.26
N LYS A 155 9.45 -6.71 9.79
CA LYS A 155 8.08 -6.96 10.28
C LYS A 155 7.18 -7.68 9.27
N ARG A 156 7.79 -8.54 8.45
CA ARG A 156 7.08 -9.25 7.39
C ARG A 156 6.02 -10.20 7.92
N GLU A 157 6.34 -10.89 9.02
CA GLU A 157 5.40 -11.83 9.65
C GLU A 157 4.16 -11.15 10.22
N GLU A 158 4.28 -9.90 10.69
CA GLU A 158 3.10 -9.11 11.13
C GLU A 158 2.14 -8.88 9.95
N PHE A 159 2.67 -8.51 8.78
CA PHE A 159 1.90 -8.33 7.55
C PHE A 159 1.23 -9.63 7.10
N TYR A 160 1.99 -10.75 7.05
CA TYR A 160 1.46 -12.04 6.62
C TYR A 160 0.42 -12.61 7.58
N SER A 161 0.64 -12.46 8.88
CA SER A 161 -0.33 -12.86 9.91
C SER A 161 -1.64 -12.10 9.76
N SER A 162 -1.59 -10.81 9.46
CA SER A 162 -2.79 -9.99 9.21
C SER A 162 -3.52 -10.43 7.94
N LEU A 163 -2.82 -10.74 6.85
CA LEU A 163 -3.44 -11.30 5.64
C LEU A 163 -4.12 -12.63 5.91
N ARG A 164 -3.47 -13.56 6.64
CA ARG A 164 -4.03 -14.85 7.01
C ARG A 164 -5.27 -14.70 7.89
N LEU A 165 -5.21 -13.82 8.89
CA LEU A 165 -6.34 -13.55 9.77
C LEU A 165 -7.54 -12.99 9.02
N MET A 166 -7.33 -11.97 8.19
CA MET A 166 -8.37 -11.41 7.33
C MET A 166 -8.89 -12.45 6.33
N GLY A 167 -7.99 -13.19 5.68
CA GLY A 167 -8.34 -14.26 4.74
C GLY A 167 -9.23 -15.32 5.37
N LYS A 168 -8.92 -15.74 6.59
CA LYS A 168 -9.76 -16.70 7.37
C LYS A 168 -11.15 -16.13 7.62
N ILE A 169 -11.27 -14.89 8.08
CA ILE A 169 -12.56 -14.26 8.39
C ILE A 169 -13.38 -14.04 7.11
N LEU A 170 -12.75 -13.59 6.04
CA LEU A 170 -13.40 -13.25 4.78
C LEU A 170 -13.72 -14.46 3.90
N GLY A 171 -13.31 -15.69 4.29
CA GLY A 171 -13.40 -16.87 3.42
C GLY A 171 -12.46 -16.78 2.20
N LYS A 172 -11.31 -16.09 2.33
CA LYS A 172 -10.32 -15.83 1.31
C LYS A 172 -8.92 -16.35 1.71
N ALA A 173 -8.87 -17.45 2.45
CA ALA A 173 -7.62 -17.99 2.97
C ALA A 173 -6.65 -18.39 1.85
N GLU A 174 -7.14 -19.00 0.77
CA GLU A 174 -6.33 -19.33 -0.41
C GLU A 174 -5.71 -18.06 -1.02
N ARG A 175 -6.52 -17.00 -1.22
CA ARG A 175 -6.02 -15.72 -1.74
C ARG A 175 -4.98 -15.08 -0.83
N ALA A 176 -5.11 -15.22 0.47
CA ALA A 176 -4.09 -14.71 1.42
C ALA A 176 -2.74 -15.40 1.20
N GLU A 177 -2.72 -16.74 1.05
CA GLU A 177 -1.47 -17.47 0.76
C GLU A 177 -0.92 -17.16 -0.64
N GLU A 178 -1.77 -16.98 -1.66
CA GLU A 178 -1.33 -16.53 -2.99
C GLU A 178 -0.62 -15.16 -2.91
N VAL A 179 -1.19 -14.19 -2.16
CA VAL A 179 -0.59 -12.86 -1.98
C VAL A 179 0.74 -12.98 -1.25
N ILE A 180 0.84 -13.81 -0.23
CA ILE A 180 2.09 -14.05 0.50
C ILE A 180 3.14 -14.68 -0.42
N ALA A 181 2.79 -15.74 -1.14
CA ALA A 181 3.69 -16.40 -2.09
C ALA A 181 4.16 -15.46 -3.20
N PHE A 182 3.28 -14.56 -3.67
CA PHE A 182 3.61 -13.54 -4.66
C PHE A 182 4.70 -12.58 -4.13
N PHE A 183 4.54 -12.06 -2.90
CA PHE A 183 5.57 -11.21 -2.29
C PHE A 183 6.89 -11.95 -2.10
N GLU A 184 6.86 -13.17 -1.56
CA GLU A 184 8.07 -13.97 -1.35
C GLU A 184 8.78 -14.28 -2.68
N GLY A 185 8.04 -14.60 -3.74
CA GLY A 185 8.59 -14.84 -5.06
C GLY A 185 9.35 -13.62 -5.62
N HIS A 186 8.75 -12.43 -5.55
CA HIS A 186 9.40 -11.20 -6.01
C HIS A 186 10.60 -10.81 -5.15
N LEU A 187 10.52 -10.97 -3.83
CA LEU A 187 11.66 -10.70 -2.94
C LEU A 187 12.83 -11.65 -3.21
N ALA A 188 12.54 -12.94 -3.43
CA ALA A 188 13.55 -13.93 -3.79
C ALA A 188 14.17 -13.63 -5.16
N GLU A 189 13.36 -13.23 -6.15
CA GLU A 189 13.84 -12.84 -7.49
C GLU A 189 14.77 -11.63 -7.42
N LEU A 190 14.37 -10.56 -6.72
CA LEU A 190 15.20 -9.36 -6.54
C LEU A 190 16.53 -9.70 -5.87
N ALA A 191 16.51 -10.51 -4.80
CA ALA A 191 17.69 -10.95 -4.11
C ALA A 191 18.62 -11.81 -5.02
N ALA A 192 18.06 -12.73 -5.80
CA ALA A 192 18.82 -13.56 -6.73
C ALA A 192 19.48 -12.73 -7.85
N ARG A 193 18.76 -11.76 -8.41
CA ARG A 193 19.32 -10.85 -9.43
C ARG A 193 20.45 -9.99 -8.87
N ALA A 194 20.39 -9.63 -7.59
CA ALA A 194 21.39 -8.83 -6.91
C ALA A 194 22.54 -9.66 -6.29
N ALA A 195 22.44 -10.98 -6.29
CA ALA A 195 23.49 -11.85 -5.74
C ALA A 195 24.79 -11.77 -6.57
N ASP A 196 25.91 -12.05 -5.90
CA ASP A 196 27.25 -12.19 -6.52
C ASP A 196 27.77 -10.96 -7.28
N ILE A 197 27.17 -9.79 -7.06
CA ILE A 197 27.73 -8.54 -7.57
C ILE A 197 28.80 -8.06 -6.59
N PRO A 198 30.08 -7.99 -7.00
CA PRO A 198 31.15 -7.51 -6.13
C PRO A 198 30.86 -6.14 -5.58
N GLY A 199 30.99 -5.93 -4.27
CA GLY A 199 30.66 -4.65 -3.61
C GLY A 199 31.40 -3.45 -4.18
N GLY A 200 32.64 -3.63 -4.69
CA GLY A 200 33.41 -2.58 -5.35
C GLY A 200 32.91 -2.18 -6.74
N ARG A 201 31.96 -2.93 -7.33
CA ARG A 201 31.33 -2.59 -8.63
C ARG A 201 29.94 -1.95 -8.47
N ARG A 202 29.44 -1.85 -7.25
CA ARG A 202 28.12 -1.23 -6.99
C ARG A 202 28.29 0.27 -6.84
N PRO A 203 27.58 1.09 -7.63
CA PRO A 203 27.56 2.51 -7.40
C PRO A 203 26.94 2.82 -6.04
N SER A 204 27.45 3.85 -5.38
CA SER A 204 26.83 4.39 -4.19
C SER A 204 25.53 5.12 -4.56
N CYS A 205 24.52 5.04 -3.73
CA CYS A 205 23.23 5.64 -4.02
C CYS A 205 22.61 6.30 -2.78
N TYR A 206 21.68 7.18 -3.04
CA TYR A 206 20.91 7.90 -2.04
C TYR A 206 19.45 8.03 -2.51
N ILE A 207 18.52 7.90 -1.60
CA ILE A 207 17.10 8.23 -1.82
C ILE A 207 16.77 9.50 -1.06
N GLY A 208 16.28 10.52 -1.74
CA GLY A 208 15.85 11.78 -1.13
C GLY A 208 14.36 12.02 -1.30
N GLY A 209 13.80 12.85 -0.42
CA GLY A 209 12.40 13.24 -0.48
C GLY A 209 11.42 12.22 0.07
N VAL A 210 11.90 11.23 0.83
CA VAL A 210 11.03 10.18 1.40
C VAL A 210 10.00 10.78 2.33
N ALA A 211 8.71 10.48 2.08
CA ALA A 211 7.61 10.99 2.88
C ALA A 211 7.51 10.34 4.26
N SER A 212 7.28 11.16 5.29
CA SER A 212 6.95 10.71 6.64
C SER A 212 5.96 11.69 7.27
N ARG A 213 4.70 11.27 7.41
CA ARG A 213 3.59 12.13 7.87
C ARG A 213 3.37 13.38 7.01
N GLY A 214 3.79 13.34 5.75
CA GLY A 214 3.76 14.39 4.75
C GLY A 214 4.98 14.33 3.84
N ALA A 215 5.00 15.18 2.80
CA ALA A 215 6.14 15.30 1.90
C ALA A 215 7.25 16.13 2.56
N HIS A 216 8.50 15.78 2.26
CA HIS A 216 9.70 16.44 2.77
C HIS A 216 10.67 16.74 1.64
N GLY A 217 11.64 17.63 1.91
CA GLY A 217 12.70 17.97 0.98
C GLY A 217 13.74 16.86 0.78
N PHE A 218 14.72 17.13 -0.06
CA PHE A 218 15.69 16.15 -0.54
C PHE A 218 16.56 15.53 0.57
N THR A 219 16.73 16.21 1.69
CA THR A 219 17.46 15.70 2.87
C THR A 219 16.71 14.65 3.67
N SER A 220 15.41 14.42 3.38
CA SER A 220 14.64 13.33 3.98
C SER A 220 14.98 12.01 3.30
N THR A 221 15.48 11.04 4.05
CA THR A 221 15.95 9.76 3.54
C THR A 221 15.59 8.61 4.47
N GLU A 222 15.78 7.38 4.00
CA GLU A 222 15.54 6.17 4.75
C GLU A 222 16.77 5.24 4.66
N PRO A 223 17.53 5.06 5.75
CA PRO A 223 18.71 4.19 5.76
C PRO A 223 18.39 2.74 5.35
N GLY A 224 17.28 2.21 5.82
CA GLY A 224 16.77 0.87 5.47
C GLY A 224 15.77 0.87 4.31
N TYR A 225 15.89 1.76 3.34
CA TYR A 225 14.97 1.85 2.19
C TYR A 225 14.77 0.48 1.52
N PRO A 226 13.54 -0.09 1.56
CA PRO A 226 13.32 -1.48 1.18
C PRO A 226 13.82 -1.86 -0.22
N PRO A 227 13.59 -1.04 -1.29
CA PRO A 227 14.14 -1.33 -2.61
C PRO A 227 15.68 -1.45 -2.62
N PHE A 228 16.40 -0.68 -1.80
CA PHE A 228 17.85 -0.78 -1.67
C PHE A 228 18.26 -2.04 -0.93
N VAL A 229 17.52 -2.43 0.12
CA VAL A 229 17.77 -3.67 0.86
C VAL A 229 17.66 -4.89 -0.04
N TYR A 230 16.61 -4.97 -0.87
CA TYR A 230 16.38 -6.13 -1.76
C TYR A 230 17.38 -6.23 -2.91
N THR A 231 17.85 -5.10 -3.41
CA THR A 231 18.84 -5.06 -4.49
C THR A 231 20.28 -5.03 -3.97
N GLY A 232 20.48 -5.07 -2.67
CA GLY A 232 21.82 -4.96 -2.05
C GLY A 232 22.55 -3.68 -2.43
N ALA A 233 21.83 -2.59 -2.64
CA ALA A 233 22.38 -1.31 -3.04
C ALA A 233 23.28 -0.71 -1.95
N LYS A 234 24.32 0.02 -2.35
CA LYS A 234 25.21 0.74 -1.44
C LYS A 234 24.59 2.08 -1.05
N ASN A 235 23.63 2.06 -0.11
CA ASN A 235 23.00 3.26 0.41
C ASN A 235 23.99 4.05 1.30
N VAL A 236 24.32 5.28 0.91
CA VAL A 236 25.25 6.12 1.69
C VAL A 236 24.69 6.59 3.02
N ALA A 237 23.34 6.58 3.18
CA ALA A 237 22.68 6.95 4.41
C ALA A 237 22.61 5.81 5.43
N ALA A 238 22.91 4.56 5.04
CA ALA A 238 22.87 3.40 5.92
C ALA A 238 24.20 3.18 6.63
N ALA A 239 24.16 2.97 7.95
CA ALA A 239 25.29 2.42 8.65
C ALA A 239 25.48 0.93 8.28
N PRO A 240 26.71 0.37 8.38
CA PRO A 240 26.94 -1.04 8.11
C PRO A 240 26.01 -1.94 8.93
N GLY A 241 25.16 -2.73 8.26
CA GLY A 241 24.21 -3.64 8.91
C GLY A 241 22.91 -2.99 9.38
N GLU A 242 22.72 -1.69 9.20
CA GLU A 242 21.48 -1.00 9.54
C GLU A 242 20.36 -1.39 8.56
N LYS A 243 19.20 -1.78 9.12
CA LYS A 243 17.98 -2.12 8.38
C LYS A 243 16.78 -1.30 8.86
N THR A 244 17.05 -0.16 9.51
CA THR A 244 16.00 0.66 10.11
C THR A 244 15.14 1.30 9.03
N SER A 245 13.85 0.99 9.03
CA SER A 245 12.84 1.60 8.13
C SER A 245 12.36 2.97 8.63
N ALA A 246 13.13 3.64 9.48
CA ALA A 246 12.79 4.98 9.95
C ALA A 246 13.28 6.04 8.96
N VAL A 247 12.40 6.93 8.57
CA VAL A 247 12.76 8.12 7.80
C VAL A 247 13.51 9.09 8.70
N VAL A 248 14.68 9.53 8.24
CA VAL A 248 15.56 10.45 8.95
C VAL A 248 15.86 11.69 8.10
N GLN A 249 16.27 12.77 8.76
CA GLN A 249 16.80 13.97 8.09
C GLN A 249 18.31 13.95 8.19
N VAL A 250 18.98 14.17 7.07
CA VAL A 250 20.45 14.36 7.02
C VAL A 250 20.80 15.81 6.75
N SER A 251 22.00 16.25 7.13
CA SER A 251 22.45 17.59 6.76
C SER A 251 22.89 17.63 5.30
N LYS A 252 22.84 18.81 4.69
CA LYS A 252 23.31 19.02 3.32
C LYS A 252 24.81 18.77 3.22
N GLU A 253 25.57 19.17 4.24
CA GLU A 253 27.02 18.97 4.34
C GLU A 253 27.36 17.47 4.35
N LYS A 254 26.56 16.68 5.07
CA LYS A 254 26.75 15.22 5.13
C LYS A 254 26.48 14.57 3.77
N LEU A 255 25.47 15.05 3.06
CA LEU A 255 25.17 14.59 1.71
C LEU A 255 26.28 14.93 0.72
N LEU A 256 26.89 16.13 0.82
CA LEU A 256 28.08 16.51 0.05
C LEU A 256 29.30 15.65 0.39
N GLU A 257 29.52 15.35 1.66
CA GLU A 257 30.61 14.45 2.10
C GLU A 257 30.45 13.05 1.49
N TRP A 258 29.24 12.55 1.42
CA TRP A 258 28.95 11.24 0.83
C TRP A 258 29.09 11.22 -0.69
N ASP A 259 28.72 12.30 -1.36
CA ASP A 259 28.68 12.50 -2.82
C ASP A 259 28.28 11.22 -3.58
N PRO A 260 27.03 10.72 -3.42
CA PRO A 260 26.59 9.46 -3.99
C PRO A 260 26.65 9.48 -5.53
N ASP A 261 27.01 8.32 -6.12
CA ASP A 261 27.09 8.19 -7.58
C ASP A 261 25.72 8.34 -8.27
N ILE A 262 24.65 7.91 -7.59
CA ILE A 262 23.28 7.92 -8.14
C ILE A 262 22.31 8.47 -7.09
N LEU A 263 21.41 9.34 -7.55
CA LEU A 263 20.34 9.90 -6.74
C LEU A 263 18.99 9.33 -7.19
N PHE A 264 18.21 8.88 -6.21
CA PHE A 264 16.80 8.60 -6.40
C PHE A 264 15.96 9.67 -5.68
N VAL A 265 14.83 10.03 -6.28
CA VAL A 265 13.88 11.00 -5.72
C VAL A 265 12.54 10.32 -5.51
N ASP A 266 12.10 10.24 -4.26
CA ASP A 266 10.73 9.86 -3.97
C ASP A 266 9.80 11.00 -4.43
N LEU A 267 8.93 10.69 -5.40
CA LEU A 267 8.12 11.71 -6.06
C LEU A 267 6.98 12.26 -5.18
N SER A 268 6.77 11.74 -3.96
CA SER A 268 5.88 12.37 -2.98
C SER A 268 6.28 13.81 -2.67
N THR A 269 7.58 14.10 -2.76
CA THR A 269 8.13 15.44 -2.54
C THR A 269 7.58 16.48 -3.53
N THR A 270 7.13 16.06 -4.74
CA THR A 270 6.55 16.98 -5.74
C THR A 270 5.20 17.55 -5.33
N THR A 271 4.59 17.01 -4.27
CA THR A 271 3.34 17.53 -3.69
C THR A 271 3.56 18.63 -2.67
N ALA A 272 4.81 18.83 -2.25
CA ALA A 272 5.17 19.85 -1.27
C ALA A 272 5.30 21.22 -1.94
N GLY A 273 5.14 22.28 -1.13
CA GLY A 273 5.52 23.62 -1.58
C GLY A 273 7.02 23.71 -1.93
N GLU A 274 7.43 24.74 -2.66
CA GLU A 274 8.78 24.88 -3.25
C GLU A 274 9.93 24.57 -2.28
N GLN A 275 9.84 25.05 -1.04
CA GLN A 275 10.90 24.87 -0.04
C GLN A 275 11.11 23.41 0.38
N ALA A 276 10.09 22.58 0.31
CA ALA A 276 10.13 21.17 0.66
C ALA A 276 10.08 20.25 -0.57
N ASN A 277 10.10 20.79 -1.78
CA ASN A 277 10.11 20.04 -3.02
C ASN A 277 11.57 19.69 -3.40
N SER A 278 11.90 18.41 -3.42
CA SER A 278 13.26 17.96 -3.74
C SER A 278 13.72 18.36 -5.13
N LEU A 279 12.84 18.39 -6.12
CA LEU A 279 13.22 18.80 -7.48
C LEU A 279 13.54 20.28 -7.53
N HIS A 280 12.78 21.11 -6.81
CA HIS A 280 13.07 22.54 -6.67
C HIS A 280 14.40 22.74 -5.95
N GLN A 281 14.65 22.02 -4.85
CA GLN A 281 15.92 22.11 -4.11
C GLN A 281 17.11 21.67 -4.96
N LEU A 282 17.02 20.53 -5.67
CA LEU A 282 18.10 20.05 -6.55
C LEU A 282 18.45 21.03 -7.66
N ARG A 283 17.46 21.83 -8.11
CA ARG A 283 17.64 22.84 -9.16
C ARG A 283 18.24 24.14 -8.65
N HIS A 284 17.77 24.64 -7.50
CA HIS A 284 18.01 26.01 -7.06
C HIS A 284 18.95 26.14 -5.86
N ASP A 285 19.22 25.05 -5.14
CA ASP A 285 20.12 25.10 -3.99
C ASP A 285 21.57 24.85 -4.45
N PRO A 286 22.48 25.83 -4.29
CA PRO A 286 23.89 25.70 -4.71
C PRO A 286 24.62 24.52 -4.07
N VAL A 287 24.19 24.09 -2.88
CA VAL A 287 24.79 22.94 -2.19
C VAL A 287 24.53 21.67 -2.97
N PHE A 288 23.30 21.46 -3.43
CA PHE A 288 22.99 20.26 -4.20
C PHE A 288 23.53 20.26 -5.61
N SER A 289 23.70 21.43 -6.24
CA SER A 289 24.34 21.52 -7.56
C SER A 289 25.85 21.16 -7.53
N ALA A 290 26.44 21.09 -6.34
CA ALA A 290 27.82 20.62 -6.17
C ALA A 290 27.96 19.09 -6.20
N LEU A 291 26.87 18.34 -6.03
CA LEU A 291 26.87 16.88 -6.12
C LEU A 291 27.23 16.42 -7.55
N ALA A 292 28.14 15.45 -7.67
CA ALA A 292 28.55 14.90 -8.97
C ALA A 292 27.35 14.32 -9.73
N ALA A 293 26.46 13.60 -9.04
CA ALA A 293 25.26 13.02 -9.63
C ALA A 293 24.30 14.07 -10.20
N VAL A 294 24.22 15.26 -9.61
CA VAL A 294 23.42 16.38 -10.12
C VAL A 294 24.04 16.94 -11.40
N ARG A 295 25.34 17.25 -11.39
CA ARG A 295 26.04 17.78 -12.56
C ARG A 295 26.01 16.84 -13.76
N GLU A 296 26.02 15.53 -13.52
CA GLU A 296 26.05 14.51 -14.57
C GLU A 296 24.64 13.98 -14.91
N GLY A 297 23.62 14.52 -14.24
CA GLY A 297 22.23 14.14 -14.47
C GLY A 297 21.93 12.67 -14.11
N ARG A 298 22.57 12.11 -13.08
CA ARG A 298 22.33 10.77 -12.58
C ARG A 298 21.27 10.78 -11.48
N ILE A 299 20.08 11.28 -11.82
CA ILE A 299 18.94 11.47 -10.94
C ILE A 299 17.76 10.70 -11.52
N TRP A 300 17.06 9.93 -10.68
CA TRP A 300 15.96 9.06 -11.10
C TRP A 300 14.75 9.21 -10.19
N GLY A 301 13.54 9.22 -10.78
CA GLY A 301 12.29 9.30 -10.04
C GLY A 301 11.76 7.92 -9.69
N VAL A 302 11.30 7.74 -8.44
CA VAL A 302 10.65 6.52 -7.96
C VAL A 302 9.24 6.80 -7.48
N LEU A 303 8.38 5.75 -7.49
CA LEU A 303 7.03 5.83 -6.94
C LEU A 303 7.08 6.18 -5.46
N PRO A 304 6.24 7.11 -4.98
CA PRO A 304 5.96 7.25 -3.58
C PRO A 304 5.39 5.94 -3.02
N TYR A 305 6.12 5.31 -2.13
CA TYR A 305 5.61 4.09 -1.53
C TYR A 305 4.91 4.34 -0.19
N ASN A 306 5.23 5.45 0.50
CA ASN A 306 4.67 5.78 1.80
C ASN A 306 3.55 6.83 1.66
N SER A 307 2.43 6.45 1.05
CA SER A 307 1.21 7.26 0.96
C SER A 307 0.06 6.56 1.68
N TYR A 308 -0.37 7.16 2.79
CA TYR A 308 -1.31 6.54 3.73
C TYR A 308 -0.82 5.14 4.14
N THR A 309 0.39 5.12 4.71
CA THR A 309 1.29 4.00 4.99
C THR A 309 1.85 3.30 3.74
N ILE A 310 2.62 2.23 3.95
CA ILE A 310 3.39 1.52 2.92
C ILE A 310 2.48 0.93 1.84
N ASN A 311 2.72 1.30 0.58
CA ASN A 311 2.14 0.65 -0.58
C ASN A 311 3.08 -0.48 -1.05
N TYR A 312 2.83 -1.70 -0.61
CA TYR A 312 3.71 -2.85 -0.84
C TYR A 312 3.99 -3.13 -2.32
N GLY A 313 2.98 -2.97 -3.19
CA GLY A 313 3.17 -3.09 -4.63
C GLY A 313 4.15 -2.05 -5.19
N SER A 314 4.08 -0.80 -4.71
CA SER A 314 5.02 0.26 -5.10
C SER A 314 6.44 -0.03 -4.60
N VAL A 315 6.59 -0.65 -3.43
CA VAL A 315 7.90 -1.08 -2.91
C VAL A 315 8.54 -2.10 -3.84
N LEU A 316 7.80 -3.13 -4.28
CA LEU A 316 8.32 -4.13 -5.22
C LEU A 316 8.67 -3.50 -6.57
N ALA A 317 7.78 -2.69 -7.15
CA ALA A 317 7.99 -2.03 -8.43
C ALA A 317 9.25 -1.12 -8.39
N ASN A 318 9.43 -0.34 -7.31
CA ASN A 318 10.64 0.42 -7.08
C ASN A 318 11.88 -0.48 -6.99
N GLY A 319 11.77 -1.67 -6.38
CA GLY A 319 12.87 -2.64 -6.30
C GLY A 319 13.39 -3.05 -7.66
N TYR A 320 12.50 -3.39 -8.59
CA TYR A 320 12.88 -3.73 -9.97
C TYR A 320 13.50 -2.55 -10.72
N PHE A 321 12.93 -1.36 -10.57
CA PHE A 321 13.49 -0.17 -11.21
C PHE A 321 14.86 0.19 -10.64
N VAL A 322 15.02 0.22 -9.33
CA VAL A 322 16.31 0.47 -8.66
C VAL A 322 17.34 -0.55 -9.11
N GLY A 323 16.98 -1.84 -9.14
CA GLY A 323 17.85 -2.90 -9.64
C GLY A 323 18.31 -2.64 -11.08
N LYS A 324 17.39 -2.23 -11.96
CA LYS A 324 17.72 -1.90 -13.37
C LYS A 324 18.67 -0.71 -13.50
N VAL A 325 18.52 0.31 -12.65
CA VAL A 325 19.42 1.49 -12.66
C VAL A 325 20.81 1.14 -12.12
N LEU A 326 20.87 0.35 -11.05
CA LEU A 326 22.13 0.04 -10.37
C LEU A 326 22.93 -1.09 -11.04
N CYS A 327 22.24 -2.05 -11.66
CA CYS A 327 22.82 -3.27 -12.22
C CYS A 327 22.09 -3.65 -13.52
N PRO A 328 22.14 -2.81 -14.58
CA PRO A 328 21.34 -2.95 -15.79
C PRO A 328 21.49 -4.33 -16.46
N GLU A 329 22.67 -4.93 -16.41
CA GLU A 329 22.94 -6.26 -16.99
C GLU A 329 22.19 -7.40 -16.30
N ARG A 330 21.79 -7.20 -15.03
CA ARG A 330 21.02 -8.20 -14.27
C ARG A 330 19.49 -8.04 -14.44
N PHE A 331 19.09 -6.92 -15.00
CA PHE A 331 17.68 -6.56 -15.21
C PHE A 331 17.39 -6.19 -16.67
N GLU A 332 18.20 -6.72 -17.63
CA GLU A 332 18.07 -6.39 -19.04
C GLU A 332 16.67 -6.75 -19.57
N ASP A 333 16.15 -7.90 -19.13
CA ASP A 333 14.83 -8.44 -19.46
C ASP A 333 13.65 -7.72 -18.77
N VAL A 334 13.92 -6.80 -17.84
CA VAL A 334 12.88 -6.11 -17.08
C VAL A 334 12.51 -4.78 -17.74
N ASP A 335 11.25 -4.64 -18.13
CA ASP A 335 10.61 -3.33 -18.33
C ASP A 335 9.95 -2.92 -17.01
N PRO A 336 10.43 -1.84 -16.33
CA PRO A 336 9.91 -1.45 -15.02
C PRO A 336 8.44 -1.05 -15.03
N ALA A 337 7.94 -0.45 -16.11
CA ALA A 337 6.54 -0.05 -16.22
C ALA A 337 5.64 -1.29 -16.37
N ALA A 338 6.01 -2.21 -17.26
CA ALA A 338 5.30 -3.46 -17.43
C ALA A 338 5.33 -4.32 -16.15
N LYS A 339 6.47 -4.37 -15.45
CA LYS A 339 6.61 -5.07 -14.17
C LYS A 339 5.75 -4.44 -13.07
N ALA A 340 5.65 -3.12 -13.01
CA ALA A 340 4.74 -2.43 -12.10
C ALA A 340 3.27 -2.79 -12.38
N ASP A 341 2.87 -2.82 -13.65
CA ASP A 341 1.50 -3.18 -14.04
C ASP A 341 1.19 -4.67 -13.77
N GLU A 342 2.16 -5.58 -13.93
CA GLU A 342 2.04 -6.98 -13.49
C GLU A 342 1.74 -7.06 -12.00
N ILE A 343 2.54 -6.37 -11.18
CA ILE A 343 2.41 -6.33 -9.73
C ILE A 343 1.06 -5.73 -9.32
N PHE A 344 0.68 -4.60 -9.90
CA PHE A 344 -0.59 -3.95 -9.55
C PHE A 344 -1.80 -4.75 -10.02
N THR A 345 -1.75 -5.37 -11.21
CA THR A 345 -2.83 -6.24 -11.70
C THR A 345 -3.07 -7.40 -10.74
N PHE A 346 -2.02 -8.04 -10.25
CA PHE A 346 -2.16 -9.11 -9.27
C PHE A 346 -2.74 -8.62 -7.94
N LEU A 347 -2.23 -7.50 -7.41
CA LEU A 347 -2.59 -7.01 -6.07
C LEU A 347 -3.92 -6.27 -6.01
N VAL A 348 -4.22 -5.45 -7.03
CA VAL A 348 -5.38 -4.54 -7.01
C VAL A 348 -6.35 -4.76 -8.18
N GLY A 349 -6.09 -5.74 -9.03
CA GLY A 349 -6.97 -6.15 -10.12
C GLY A 349 -6.89 -5.31 -11.40
N LYS A 350 -6.01 -4.30 -11.46
CA LYS A 350 -5.89 -3.40 -12.62
C LYS A 350 -4.44 -2.94 -12.83
N PRO A 351 -4.00 -2.75 -14.09
CA PRO A 351 -2.77 -2.05 -14.43
C PRO A 351 -2.98 -0.55 -14.19
N VAL A 352 -2.35 0.00 -13.18
CA VAL A 352 -2.55 1.40 -12.76
C VAL A 352 -1.30 2.26 -12.89
N PHE A 353 -0.19 1.71 -13.37
CA PHE A 353 1.09 2.42 -13.46
C PHE A 353 1.00 3.68 -14.33
N SER A 354 0.34 3.63 -15.48
CA SER A 354 0.18 4.79 -16.36
C SER A 354 -0.50 5.96 -15.64
N VAL A 355 -1.61 5.69 -14.95
CA VAL A 355 -2.35 6.71 -14.19
C VAL A 355 -1.50 7.28 -13.05
N MET A 356 -0.74 6.42 -12.37
CA MET A 356 0.21 6.86 -11.34
C MET A 356 1.29 7.76 -11.94
N ASN A 357 1.91 7.34 -13.04
CA ASN A 357 2.97 8.09 -13.70
C ASN A 357 2.50 9.46 -14.22
N GLU A 358 1.31 9.54 -14.78
CA GLU A 358 0.66 10.80 -15.17
C GLU A 358 0.51 11.74 -13.97
N GLY A 359 0.08 11.20 -12.82
CA GLY A 359 -0.05 11.97 -11.58
C GLY A 359 1.28 12.55 -11.08
N PHE A 360 2.41 12.00 -11.51
CA PHE A 360 3.77 12.50 -11.23
C PHE A 360 4.45 13.11 -12.47
N SER A 361 3.65 13.59 -13.44
CA SER A 361 4.13 14.28 -14.64
C SER A 361 5.10 13.45 -15.49
N GLY A 362 4.90 12.14 -15.57
CA GLY A 362 5.73 11.24 -16.38
C GLY A 362 7.12 10.96 -15.80
N ARG A 363 7.36 11.30 -14.53
CA ARG A 363 8.70 11.20 -13.92
C ARG A 363 8.97 9.89 -13.20
N VAL A 364 7.95 9.00 -13.08
CA VAL A 364 8.15 7.70 -12.44
C VAL A 364 8.99 6.80 -13.34
N PHE A 365 9.99 6.15 -12.76
CA PHE A 365 10.91 5.24 -13.44
C PHE A 365 11.62 5.87 -14.64
N SER A 366 11.89 7.15 -14.52
CA SER A 366 12.58 7.91 -15.55
C SER A 366 13.75 8.71 -14.98
N LYS A 367 14.66 9.06 -15.85
CA LYS A 367 15.72 10.00 -15.55
C LYS A 367 15.12 11.39 -15.35
N ILE A 368 15.45 12.04 -14.25
CA ILE A 368 14.99 13.41 -13.95
C ILE A 368 15.91 14.39 -14.66
N VAL A 369 15.33 15.22 -15.51
CA VAL A 369 16.01 16.36 -16.11
C VAL A 369 15.69 17.58 -15.27
N LEU A 370 16.73 18.21 -14.72
CA LEU A 370 16.63 19.50 -14.03
C LEU A 370 16.78 20.58 -15.09
N GLU A 371 15.67 20.92 -15.78
CA GLU A 371 15.65 22.03 -16.75
C GLU A 371 15.76 23.38 -16.01
N GLU A 372 16.38 24.38 -16.68
CA GLU A 372 16.53 25.76 -16.18
C GLU A 372 15.18 26.48 -15.98
#